data_c706bf4e179de815ead39d04cce47243
#
_entry.id   c706bf4e179de815ead39d04cce47243
#
_cell.length_a   1.000
_cell.length_b   1.000
_cell.length_c   1.000
_cell.angle_alpha   90.00
_cell.angle_beta   90.00
_cell.angle_gamma   90.00
#
_symmetry.space_group_name_H-M   'P 1'
#
loop_
_entity.id
_entity.type
_entity.pdbx_description
1 polymer ?
#
loop_
_entity_poly.entity_id
_entity_poly.type
_entity_poly.pdbx_seq_one_letter_code
_entity_poly.pdbx_strand_id
1 'polypeptide(L)'
;MIDSSKPLRADARRTVNIVLHAAEQVLRRDPTASLEQVATVAGVTRTTIHRRFASREVLLAELSNIAVREFYEAFESASPETAPVMVALHRLTVNVMRVKAIWLYAMAHLSDDDPAVITKQRTLLGRLGKVFERAQRE
;
A
#
# COMPACT_ATOMS: atom_id res chain seq x y z
N MET A 1 -29.93 -11.71 -21.86
CA MET A 1 -28.62 -11.20 -22.31
C MET A 1 -27.61 -11.37 -21.16
N ILE A 2 -26.77 -12.38 -21.24
CA ILE A 2 -25.78 -12.66 -20.19
C ILE A 2 -24.63 -11.72 -20.44
N ASP A 3 -24.34 -10.82 -19.49
CA ASP A 3 -23.20 -9.90 -19.56
C ASP A 3 -21.89 -10.68 -19.45
N SER A 4 -21.34 -11.05 -20.59
CA SER A 4 -20.06 -11.78 -20.72
C SER A 4 -18.85 -10.95 -20.25
N SER A 5 -19.03 -9.69 -19.89
CA SER A 5 -17.95 -8.80 -19.44
C SER A 5 -17.59 -8.99 -17.95
N LYS A 6 -18.51 -9.53 -17.17
CA LYS A 6 -18.36 -9.68 -15.72
C LYS A 6 -17.30 -10.71 -15.30
N PRO A 7 -17.22 -11.91 -15.91
CA PRO A 7 -16.15 -12.87 -15.63
C PRO A 7 -14.77 -12.35 -16.01
N LEU A 8 -14.63 -11.70 -17.18
CA LEU A 8 -13.35 -11.16 -17.65
C LEU A 8 -12.79 -10.06 -16.73
N ARG A 9 -13.68 -9.22 -16.18
CA ARG A 9 -13.27 -8.20 -15.20
C ARG A 9 -12.84 -8.80 -13.87
N ALA A 10 -13.50 -9.86 -13.41
CA ALA A 10 -13.13 -10.57 -12.20
C ALA A 10 -11.77 -11.26 -12.36
N ASP A 11 -11.52 -11.93 -13.49
CA ASP A 11 -10.24 -12.56 -13.80
C ASP A 11 -9.10 -11.53 -13.92
N ALA A 12 -9.39 -10.38 -14.53
CA ALA A 12 -8.45 -9.28 -14.62
C ALA A 12 -8.04 -8.74 -13.25
N ARG A 13 -9.00 -8.55 -12.34
CA ARG A 13 -8.72 -8.12 -10.95
C ARG A 13 -7.93 -9.17 -10.18
N ARG A 14 -8.26 -10.43 -10.36
CA ARG A 14 -7.53 -11.54 -9.74
C ARG A 14 -6.07 -11.56 -10.19
N THR A 15 -5.83 -11.42 -11.48
CA THR A 15 -4.46 -11.34 -12.05
C THR A 15 -3.69 -10.16 -11.48
N VAL A 16 -4.29 -8.97 -11.40
CA VAL A 16 -3.68 -7.79 -10.80
C VAL A 16 -3.30 -8.04 -9.35
N ASN A 17 -4.20 -8.61 -8.55
CA ASN A 17 -3.93 -8.91 -7.14
C ASN A 17 -2.78 -9.92 -6.97
N ILE A 18 -2.72 -10.96 -7.79
CA ILE A 18 -1.62 -11.93 -7.79
C ILE A 18 -0.29 -11.27 -8.10
N VAL A 19 -0.26 -10.40 -9.11
CA VAL A 19 0.95 -9.66 -9.50
C VAL A 19 1.40 -8.70 -8.40
N LEU A 20 0.48 -7.95 -7.80
CA LEU A 20 0.81 -7.01 -6.73
C LEU A 20 1.34 -7.72 -5.49
N HIS A 21 0.76 -8.87 -5.12
CA HIS A 21 1.24 -9.68 -4.02
C HIS A 21 2.64 -10.27 -4.29
N ALA A 22 2.86 -10.79 -5.49
CA ALA A 22 4.18 -11.27 -5.93
C ALA A 22 5.22 -10.14 -5.94
N ALA A 23 4.84 -8.96 -6.44
CA ALA A 23 5.71 -7.79 -6.46
C ALA A 23 6.14 -7.38 -5.04
N GLU A 24 5.23 -7.35 -4.09
CA GLU A 24 5.54 -7.07 -2.69
C GLU A 24 6.58 -8.05 -2.15
N GLN A 25 6.42 -9.34 -2.38
CA GLN A 25 7.34 -10.37 -1.92
C GLN A 25 8.72 -10.24 -2.56
N VAL A 26 8.77 -10.05 -3.88
CA VAL A 26 10.02 -9.94 -4.65
C VAL A 26 10.80 -8.70 -4.25
N LEU A 27 10.13 -7.55 -4.22
CA LEU A 27 10.76 -6.26 -3.96
C LEU A 27 11.20 -6.09 -2.50
N ARG A 28 10.59 -6.83 -1.59
CA ARG A 28 11.06 -6.91 -0.20
C ARG A 28 12.43 -7.57 -0.10
N ARG A 29 12.72 -8.56 -0.96
CA ARG A 29 14.00 -9.28 -1.01
C ARG A 29 15.03 -8.59 -1.89
N ASP A 30 14.58 -8.07 -3.02
CA ASP A 30 15.39 -7.37 -4.01
C ASP A 30 14.65 -6.12 -4.52
N PRO A 31 14.93 -4.93 -3.96
CA PRO A 31 14.31 -3.68 -4.38
C PRO A 31 14.59 -3.30 -5.85
N THR A 32 15.58 -3.92 -6.48
CA THR A 32 15.96 -3.66 -7.88
C THR A 32 15.33 -4.63 -8.87
N ALA A 33 14.50 -5.57 -8.38
CA ALA A 33 13.89 -6.60 -9.21
C ALA A 33 13.13 -6.02 -10.40
N SER A 34 13.23 -6.70 -11.53
CA SER A 34 12.56 -6.34 -12.78
C SER A 34 11.10 -6.76 -12.80
N LEU A 35 10.34 -6.18 -13.72
CA LEU A 35 8.95 -6.56 -13.97
C LEU A 35 8.83 -8.04 -14.37
N GLU A 36 9.80 -8.55 -15.13
CA GLU A 36 9.89 -9.96 -15.56
C GLU A 36 10.10 -10.91 -14.37
N GLN A 37 10.93 -10.51 -13.41
CA GLN A 37 11.13 -11.29 -12.17
C GLN A 37 9.83 -11.36 -11.36
N VAL A 38 9.09 -10.27 -11.28
CA VAL A 38 7.76 -10.26 -10.64
C VAL A 38 6.80 -11.18 -11.38
N ALA A 39 6.77 -11.14 -12.71
CA ALA A 39 5.95 -12.03 -13.53
C ALA A 39 6.22 -13.51 -13.25
N THR A 40 7.49 -13.88 -13.14
CA THR A 40 7.93 -15.24 -12.83
C THR A 40 7.38 -15.71 -11.49
N VAL A 41 7.50 -14.91 -10.46
CA VAL A 41 6.99 -15.24 -9.11
C VAL A 41 5.46 -15.27 -9.08
N ALA A 42 4.81 -14.36 -9.81
CA ALA A 42 3.36 -14.32 -9.95
C ALA A 42 2.78 -15.50 -10.75
N GLY A 43 3.63 -16.22 -11.51
CA GLY A 43 3.18 -17.28 -12.41
C GLY A 43 2.41 -16.77 -13.63
N VAL A 44 2.70 -15.55 -14.08
CA VAL A 44 2.11 -14.95 -15.29
C VAL A 44 3.14 -14.77 -16.37
N THR A 45 2.68 -14.67 -17.63
CA THR A 45 3.56 -14.44 -18.77
C THR A 45 4.02 -12.98 -18.83
N ARG A 46 5.14 -12.74 -19.51
CA ARG A 46 5.62 -11.39 -19.81
C ARG A 46 4.55 -10.54 -20.52
N THR A 47 3.85 -11.11 -21.47
CA THR A 47 2.74 -10.42 -22.16
C THR A 47 1.62 -10.02 -21.21
N THR A 48 1.25 -10.90 -20.29
CA THR A 48 0.20 -10.64 -19.32
C THR A 48 0.59 -9.50 -18.36
N ILE A 49 1.81 -9.52 -17.82
CA ILE A 49 2.23 -8.47 -16.89
C ILE A 49 2.36 -7.12 -17.58
N HIS A 50 2.93 -7.07 -18.79
CA HIS A 50 3.06 -5.82 -19.57
C HIS A 50 1.73 -5.25 -20.04
N ARG A 51 0.71 -6.08 -20.20
CA ARG A 51 -0.65 -5.62 -20.49
C ARG A 51 -1.27 -4.87 -19.32
N ARG A 52 -0.95 -5.27 -18.09
CA ARG A 52 -1.51 -4.67 -16.85
C ARG A 52 -0.66 -3.53 -16.32
N PHE A 53 0.65 -3.70 -16.39
CA PHE A 53 1.65 -2.73 -15.94
C PHE A 53 2.61 -2.43 -17.07
N ALA A 54 2.45 -1.27 -17.69
CA ALA A 54 3.22 -0.87 -18.86
C ALA A 54 4.74 -0.83 -18.58
N SER A 55 5.12 -0.50 -17.34
CA SER A 55 6.50 -0.43 -16.88
C SER A 55 6.63 -0.81 -15.42
N ARG A 56 7.87 -1.01 -14.96
CA ARG A 56 8.20 -1.22 -13.56
C ARG A 56 7.74 -0.02 -12.71
N GLU A 57 7.92 1.18 -13.19
CA GLU A 57 7.53 2.44 -12.52
C GLU A 57 6.01 2.50 -12.29
N VAL A 58 5.22 2.05 -13.25
CA VAL A 58 3.75 1.96 -13.11
C VAL A 58 3.37 0.95 -12.02
N LEU A 59 4.04 -0.20 -11.97
CA LEU A 59 3.85 -1.19 -10.91
C LEU A 59 4.19 -0.61 -9.53
N LEU A 60 5.31 0.09 -9.41
CA LEU A 60 5.75 0.71 -8.17
C LEU A 60 4.79 1.80 -7.70
N ALA A 61 4.28 2.62 -8.61
CA ALA A 61 3.29 3.64 -8.30
C ALA A 61 1.99 3.03 -7.74
N GLU A 62 1.53 1.94 -8.34
CA GLU A 62 0.34 1.22 -7.85
C GLU A 62 0.55 0.60 -6.47
N LEU A 63 1.72 -0.02 -6.24
CA LEU A 63 2.09 -0.53 -4.91
C LEU A 63 2.14 0.59 -3.87
N SER A 64 2.68 1.74 -4.23
CA SER A 64 2.75 2.90 -3.34
C SER A 64 1.36 3.42 -2.98
N ASN A 65 0.45 3.48 -3.95
CA ASN A 65 -0.93 3.88 -3.72
C ASN A 65 -1.66 2.91 -2.77
N ILE A 66 -1.43 1.61 -2.94
CA ILE A 66 -1.98 0.58 -2.05
C ILE A 66 -1.42 0.75 -0.64
N ALA A 67 -0.11 0.91 -0.51
CA ALA A 67 0.55 1.08 0.77
C ALA A 67 0.03 2.31 1.54
N VAL A 68 -0.16 3.43 0.86
CA VAL A 68 -0.73 4.65 1.45
C VAL A 68 -2.16 4.39 1.91
N ARG A 69 -2.98 3.74 1.10
CA ARG A 69 -4.36 3.41 1.45
C ARG A 69 -4.43 2.47 2.66
N GLU A 70 -3.65 1.39 2.67
CA GLU A 70 -3.60 0.44 3.80
C GLU A 70 -3.12 1.12 5.08
N PHE A 71 -2.17 2.05 4.97
CA PHE A 71 -1.72 2.80 6.11
C PHE A 71 -2.82 3.71 6.69
N TYR A 72 -3.58 4.40 5.82
CA TYR A 72 -4.73 5.19 6.26
C TYR A 72 -5.80 4.34 6.91
N GLU A 73 -6.14 3.20 6.32
CA GLU A 73 -7.11 2.26 6.88
C GLU A 73 -6.65 1.73 8.25
N ALA A 74 -5.37 1.40 8.38
CA ALA A 74 -4.77 0.98 9.64
C ALA A 74 -4.82 2.08 10.70
N PHE A 75 -4.57 3.32 10.29
CA PHE A 75 -4.66 4.48 11.17
C PHE A 75 -6.11 4.72 11.64
N GLU A 76 -7.06 4.75 10.73
CA GLU A 76 -8.49 4.94 11.05
C GLU A 76 -9.03 3.83 11.94
N SER A 77 -8.65 2.57 11.69
CA SER A 77 -9.11 1.43 12.49
C SER A 77 -8.61 1.45 13.95
N ALA A 78 -7.57 2.22 14.23
CA ALA A 78 -7.11 2.45 15.60
C ALA A 78 -8.01 3.41 16.39
N SER A 79 -8.93 4.12 15.71
CA SER A 79 -9.81 5.15 16.32
C SER A 79 -9.03 6.21 17.09
N PRO A 80 -8.04 6.87 16.48
CA PRO A 80 -7.03 7.66 17.18
C PRO A 80 -7.58 8.86 17.94
N GLU A 81 -8.73 9.39 17.50
CA GLU A 81 -9.36 10.55 18.12
C GLU A 81 -10.38 10.18 19.21
N THR A 82 -10.98 9.00 19.16
CA THR A 82 -12.14 8.62 19.98
C THR A 82 -11.86 7.54 21.00
N ALA A 83 -10.92 6.62 20.75
CA ALA A 83 -10.55 5.59 21.70
C ALA A 83 -9.78 6.18 22.90
N PRO A 84 -9.81 5.51 24.06
CA PRO A 84 -8.89 5.84 25.15
C PRO A 84 -7.44 5.84 24.62
N VAL A 85 -6.65 6.81 25.04
CA VAL A 85 -5.35 7.10 24.41
C VAL A 85 -4.41 5.90 24.38
N MET A 86 -4.34 5.14 25.45
CA MET A 86 -3.48 3.94 25.51
C MET A 86 -3.95 2.84 24.57
N VAL A 87 -5.26 2.71 24.38
CA VAL A 87 -5.86 1.77 23.42
C VAL A 87 -5.56 2.20 22.00
N ALA A 88 -5.70 3.49 21.70
CA ALA A 88 -5.37 4.06 20.40
C ALA A 88 -3.88 3.85 20.05
N LEU A 89 -2.98 4.15 20.98
CA LEU A 89 -1.53 3.96 20.80
C LEU A 89 -1.17 2.49 20.58
N HIS A 90 -1.75 1.59 21.36
CA HIS A 90 -1.53 0.15 21.18
C HIS A 90 -1.99 -0.32 19.79
N ARG A 91 -3.20 0.05 19.38
CA ARG A 91 -3.74 -0.30 18.05
C ARG A 91 -2.93 0.30 16.93
N LEU A 92 -2.53 1.57 17.05
CA LEU A 92 -1.65 2.23 16.07
C LEU A 92 -0.34 1.47 15.90
N THR A 93 0.31 1.11 17.02
CA THR A 93 1.57 0.36 16.99
C THR A 93 1.41 -0.98 16.27
N VAL A 94 0.40 -1.77 16.64
CA VAL A 94 0.14 -3.07 16.01
C VAL A 94 -0.16 -2.92 14.52
N ASN A 95 -1.01 -1.95 14.15
CA ASN A 95 -1.43 -1.74 12.77
C ASN A 95 -0.27 -1.23 11.89
N VAL A 96 0.53 -0.28 12.39
CA VAL A 96 1.72 0.23 11.69
C VAL A 96 2.76 -0.88 11.48
N MET A 97 2.99 -1.72 12.49
CA MET A 97 3.91 -2.85 12.34
C MET A 97 3.45 -3.85 11.28
N ARG A 98 2.15 -4.01 11.10
CA ARG A 98 1.58 -4.89 10.06
C ARG A 98 1.83 -4.37 8.65
N VAL A 99 1.68 -3.07 8.42
CA VAL A 99 1.85 -2.44 7.09
C VAL A 99 3.26 -1.93 6.82
N LYS A 100 4.14 -1.96 7.81
CA LYS A 100 5.48 -1.34 7.78
C LYS A 100 6.32 -1.72 6.55
N ALA A 101 6.29 -2.97 6.13
CA ALA A 101 7.14 -3.44 5.03
C ALA A 101 6.75 -2.77 3.71
N ILE A 102 5.45 -2.70 3.42
CA ILE A 102 4.90 -2.03 2.23
C ILE A 102 5.13 -0.53 2.33
N TRP A 103 4.91 0.05 3.52
CA TRP A 103 5.11 1.46 3.77
C TRP A 103 6.56 1.93 3.58
N LEU A 104 7.53 1.20 4.11
CA LEU A 104 8.95 1.53 3.93
C LEU A 104 9.34 1.50 2.45
N TYR A 105 8.82 0.53 1.72
CA TYR A 105 9.04 0.44 0.28
C TYR A 105 8.40 1.63 -0.46
N ALA A 106 7.15 1.94 -0.16
CA ALA A 106 6.43 3.07 -0.73
C ALA A 106 7.16 4.40 -0.47
N MET A 107 7.62 4.62 0.77
CA MET A 107 8.36 5.83 1.14
C MET A 107 9.69 5.98 0.37
N ALA A 108 10.36 4.88 0.10
CA ALA A 108 11.62 4.92 -0.65
C ALA A 108 11.43 5.22 -2.15
N HIS A 109 10.22 5.03 -2.67
CA HIS A 109 9.92 5.13 -4.10
C HIS A 109 8.82 6.14 -4.45
N LEU A 110 8.19 6.75 -3.43
CA LEU A 110 7.34 7.91 -3.65
C LEU A 110 8.23 9.07 -4.07
N SER A 111 7.96 9.62 -5.24
CA SER A 111 8.56 10.90 -5.62
C SER A 111 8.18 11.92 -4.56
N ASP A 112 9.16 12.54 -3.94
CA ASP A 112 8.94 13.64 -2.99
C ASP A 112 8.21 14.84 -3.64
N ASP A 113 7.93 14.74 -4.93
CA ASP A 113 7.39 15.81 -5.76
C ASP A 113 5.87 15.77 -5.99
N ASP A 114 5.16 14.72 -5.53
CA ASP A 114 3.69 14.67 -5.67
C ASP A 114 3.01 15.45 -4.54
N PRO A 115 2.42 16.65 -4.84
CA PRO A 115 1.77 17.50 -3.83
C PRO A 115 0.65 16.78 -3.06
N ALA A 116 -0.07 15.84 -3.71
CA ALA A 116 -1.15 15.09 -3.08
C ALA A 116 -0.62 14.13 -2.02
N VAL A 117 0.51 13.48 -2.29
CA VAL A 117 1.18 12.57 -1.34
C VAL A 117 1.73 13.37 -0.15
N ILE A 118 2.41 14.48 -0.41
CA ILE A 118 2.95 15.35 0.63
C ILE A 118 1.84 15.85 1.56
N THR A 119 0.71 16.28 0.99
CA THR A 119 -0.44 16.76 1.77
C THR A 119 -1.01 15.66 2.65
N LYS A 120 -1.18 14.46 2.13
CA LYS A 120 -1.67 13.29 2.88
C LYS A 120 -0.72 12.92 4.03
N GLN A 121 0.57 12.89 3.77
CA GLN A 121 1.59 12.63 4.80
C GLN A 121 1.54 13.66 5.92
N ARG A 122 1.49 14.94 5.57
CA ARG A 122 1.42 16.04 6.54
C ARG A 122 0.16 15.97 7.40
N THR A 123 -0.99 15.69 6.80
CA THR A 123 -2.26 15.51 7.52
C THR A 123 -2.16 14.36 8.52
N LEU A 124 -1.60 13.23 8.10
CA LEU A 124 -1.45 12.05 8.93
C LEU A 124 -0.51 12.28 10.11
N LEU A 125 0.64 12.92 9.86
CA LEU A 125 1.60 13.29 10.91
C LEU A 125 0.98 14.28 11.91
N GLY A 126 0.18 15.23 11.45
CA GLY A 126 -0.55 16.16 12.31
C GLY A 126 -1.56 15.44 13.21
N ARG A 127 -2.30 14.49 12.69
CA ARG A 127 -3.24 13.66 13.47
C ARG A 127 -2.52 12.78 14.49
N LEU A 128 -1.40 12.19 14.09
CA LEU A 128 -0.56 11.41 15.00
C LEU A 128 -0.01 12.26 16.14
N GLY A 129 0.45 13.48 15.82
CA GLY A 129 0.89 14.46 16.84
C GLY A 129 -0.16 14.74 17.89
N LYS A 130 -1.43 14.90 17.49
CA LYS A 130 -2.55 15.12 18.42
C LYS A 130 -2.80 13.92 19.36
N VAL A 131 -2.59 12.70 18.88
CA VAL A 131 -2.67 11.51 19.75
C VAL A 131 -1.59 11.53 20.82
N PHE A 132 -0.36 11.89 20.45
CA PHE A 132 0.74 12.02 21.41
C PHE A 132 0.52 13.16 22.40
N GLU A 133 -0.01 14.30 21.97
CA GLU A 133 -0.38 15.41 22.87
C GLU A 133 -1.43 14.98 23.89
N ARG A 134 -2.45 14.20 23.47
CA ARG A 134 -3.42 13.60 24.39
C ARG A 134 -2.75 12.67 25.39
N ALA A 135 -1.83 11.83 24.93
CA ALA A 135 -1.12 10.89 25.80
C ALA A 135 -0.28 11.60 26.87
N GLN A 136 0.26 12.78 26.57
CA GLN A 136 1.04 13.57 27.52
C GLN A 136 0.16 14.27 28.58
N ARG A 137 -1.13 14.49 28.29
CA ARG A 137 -2.08 15.14 29.22
C ARG A 137 -2.78 14.16 30.16
N GLU A 138 -2.84 12.92 29.79
CA GLU A 138 -3.42 11.84 30.59
C GLU A 138 -2.33 11.09 31.38
#